data_2037612c615d5adf5dbe5852c8c57f06
#
_entry.id   2037612c615d5adf5dbe5852c8c57f06
#
_cell.length_a   1.000
_cell.length_b   1.000
_cell.length_c   1.000
_cell.angle_alpha   90.00
_cell.angle_beta   90.00
_cell.angle_gamma   90.00
#
_symmetry.space_group_name_H-M   'P 1'
#
loop_
_entity.id
_entity.type
_entity.pdbx_description
1 polymer ?
#
loop_
_entity_poly.entity_id
_entity_poly.type
_entity_poly.pdbx_seq_one_letter_code
_entity_poly.pdbx_strand_id
1 'polypeptide(L)'
;MIEKEVLEGQGSVDLLLEGISQTFACEISIATTIDHEVHNAVKCLIAGFANVVVICVDAARLKKIEAAIAGSLGADLAAQVTHCQPDEFIARLQALPPQGPPAPEAPVTRGGYKITRSVAKLTQDEQRLREKVAIQAIAAAMRKKV
;
A
#
# COMPACT_ATOMS: atom_id res chain seq x y z
N MET A 1 -2.13 4.48 7.73
CA MET A 1 -1.30 5.54 7.13
C MET A 1 -0.91 5.06 5.76
N ILE A 2 -1.12 5.85 4.75
CA ILE A 2 -0.80 5.53 3.36
C ILE A 2 0.55 6.17 3.09
N GLU A 3 1.60 5.38 2.93
CA GLU A 3 2.94 5.85 2.61
C GLU A 3 3.44 5.15 1.36
N LYS A 4 4.02 5.92 0.46
CA LYS A 4 4.76 5.41 -0.68
C LYS A 4 6.16 5.07 -0.20
N GLU A 5 6.48 3.80 -0.08
CA GLU A 5 7.82 3.36 0.33
C GLU A 5 8.73 3.20 -0.89
N VAL A 6 9.96 3.65 -0.74
CA VAL A 6 11.02 3.41 -1.72
C VAL A 6 11.76 2.15 -1.29
N LEU A 7 11.67 1.11 -2.08
CA LEU A 7 12.45 -0.10 -1.87
C LEU A 7 13.91 0.18 -2.23
N GLU A 8 14.83 -0.10 -1.32
CA GLU A 8 16.26 0.17 -1.50
C GLU A 8 16.78 -0.35 -2.85
N GLY A 9 17.06 0.57 -3.79
CA GLY A 9 17.59 0.27 -5.11
C GLY A 9 16.64 -0.42 -6.10
N GLN A 10 15.38 -0.71 -5.72
CA GLN A 10 14.44 -1.49 -6.55
C GLN A 10 13.17 -0.72 -6.95
N GLY A 11 13.06 0.52 -6.60
CA GLY A 11 11.90 1.37 -6.91
C GLY A 11 10.93 1.55 -5.76
N SER A 12 9.73 2.02 -6.06
CA SER A 12 8.67 2.32 -5.09
C SER A 12 7.47 1.39 -5.26
N VAL A 13 6.70 1.18 -4.20
CA VAL A 13 5.33 0.65 -4.25
C VAL A 13 4.34 1.80 -4.30
N ASP A 14 3.20 1.61 -4.96
CA ASP A 14 2.20 2.66 -5.08
C ASP A 14 1.53 2.94 -3.73
N LEU A 15 1.29 1.90 -2.94
CA LEU A 15 0.63 2.00 -1.65
C LEU A 15 1.12 0.92 -0.70
N LEU A 16 1.61 1.30 0.47
CA LEU A 16 1.94 0.38 1.55
C LEU A 16 0.93 0.55 2.69
N LEU A 17 0.24 -0.54 3.03
CA LEU A 17 -0.67 -0.59 4.17
C LEU A 17 -0.05 -1.45 5.27
N GLU A 18 0.31 -0.81 6.36
CA GLU A 18 0.82 -1.48 7.55
C GLU A 18 -0.28 -1.65 8.59
N GLY A 19 -0.59 -2.89 8.91
CA GLY A 19 -1.43 -3.27 10.04
C GLY A 19 -0.60 -3.90 11.16
N ILE A 20 -1.23 -4.20 12.29
CA ILE A 20 -0.54 -4.79 13.46
C ILE A 20 0.03 -6.17 13.13
N SER A 21 -0.67 -6.96 12.32
CA SER A 21 -0.30 -8.34 12.01
C SER A 21 0.04 -8.58 10.54
N GLN A 22 -0.27 -7.65 9.66
CA GLN A 22 -0.12 -7.82 8.22
C GLN A 22 0.30 -6.51 7.55
N THR A 23 1.18 -6.63 6.58
CA THR A 23 1.58 -5.54 5.67
C THR A 23 1.17 -5.93 4.26
N PHE A 24 0.53 -5.02 3.55
CA PHE A 24 0.15 -5.19 2.15
C PHE A 24 0.94 -4.22 1.28
N ALA A 25 1.66 -4.74 0.30
CA ALA A 25 2.25 -3.95 -0.77
C ALA A 25 1.27 -3.92 -1.94
N CYS A 26 0.72 -2.76 -2.26
CA CYS A 26 -0.30 -2.61 -3.28
C CYS A 26 0.26 -1.88 -4.50
N GLU A 27 0.03 -2.44 -5.68
CA GLU A 27 0.32 -1.85 -6.98
C GLU A 27 -1.01 -1.52 -7.68
N ILE A 28 -1.13 -0.30 -8.19
CA ILE A 28 -2.38 0.21 -8.80
C ILE A 28 -2.21 0.27 -10.30
N SER A 29 -2.85 -0.67 -11.00
CA SER A 29 -2.79 -0.78 -12.46
C SER A 29 -3.86 0.09 -13.13
N ILE A 30 -3.42 1.13 -13.85
CA ILE A 30 -4.31 2.03 -14.60
C ILE A 30 -4.04 1.90 -16.10
N ALA A 31 -2.84 2.24 -16.56
CA ALA A 31 -2.51 2.36 -17.98
C ALA A 31 -1.14 1.73 -18.36
N THR A 32 -0.46 1.11 -17.43
CA THR A 32 0.84 0.46 -17.61
C THR A 32 0.71 -0.83 -18.43
N THR A 33 1.81 -1.35 -18.99
CA THR A 33 1.79 -2.62 -19.73
C THR A 33 1.64 -3.81 -18.77
N ILE A 34 1.17 -4.94 -19.28
CA ILE A 34 1.05 -6.18 -18.47
C ILE A 34 2.43 -6.62 -17.93
N ASP A 35 3.47 -6.53 -18.77
CA ASP A 35 4.84 -6.87 -18.37
C ASP A 35 5.35 -5.97 -17.23
N HIS A 36 4.96 -4.70 -17.21
CA HIS A 36 5.29 -3.79 -16.13
C HIS A 36 4.62 -4.20 -14.81
N GLU A 37 3.35 -4.63 -14.87
CA GLU A 37 2.64 -5.12 -13.69
C GLU A 37 3.25 -6.42 -13.14
N VAL A 38 3.67 -7.34 -14.02
CA VAL A 38 4.41 -8.53 -13.62
C VAL A 38 5.71 -8.14 -12.92
N HIS A 39 6.47 -7.19 -13.50
CA HIS A 39 7.71 -6.71 -12.92
C HIS A 39 7.49 -6.08 -11.53
N ASN A 40 6.43 -5.29 -11.36
CA ASN A 40 6.07 -4.67 -10.10
C ASN A 40 5.72 -5.71 -9.03
N ALA A 41 4.93 -6.74 -9.37
CA ALA A 41 4.62 -7.82 -8.45
C ALA A 41 5.87 -8.60 -8.03
N VAL A 42 6.75 -8.94 -9.00
CA VAL A 42 8.05 -9.61 -8.73
C VAL A 42 8.92 -8.76 -7.81
N LYS A 43 9.04 -7.48 -8.07
CA LYS A 43 9.78 -6.52 -7.26
C LYS A 43 9.32 -6.54 -5.80
N CYS A 44 8.01 -6.52 -5.56
CA CYS A 44 7.45 -6.56 -4.20
C CYS A 44 7.75 -7.89 -3.51
N LEU A 45 7.65 -9.02 -4.21
CA LEU A 45 7.97 -10.33 -3.66
C LEU A 45 9.46 -10.46 -3.32
N ILE A 46 10.36 -9.97 -4.18
CA ILE A 46 11.82 -9.96 -3.94
C ILE A 46 12.16 -9.08 -2.72
N ALA A 47 11.43 -7.98 -2.53
CA ALA A 47 11.58 -7.12 -1.35
C ALA A 47 11.06 -7.77 -0.04
N GLY A 48 10.50 -8.98 -0.11
CA GLY A 48 10.08 -9.76 1.04
C GLY A 48 8.65 -9.49 1.51
N PHE A 49 7.82 -8.82 0.72
CA PHE A 49 6.41 -8.66 1.05
C PHE A 49 5.66 -9.98 0.87
N ALA A 50 5.04 -10.46 1.95
CA ALA A 50 4.25 -11.69 1.94
C ALA A 50 2.85 -11.50 1.36
N ASN A 51 2.34 -10.27 1.32
CA ASN A 51 1.03 -9.95 0.77
C ASN A 51 1.17 -8.85 -0.27
N VAL A 52 1.23 -9.24 -1.53
CA VAL A 52 1.25 -8.31 -2.67
C VAL A 52 -0.16 -8.23 -3.25
N VAL A 53 -0.65 -7.03 -3.51
CA VAL A 53 -2.00 -6.81 -4.05
C VAL A 53 -1.91 -5.99 -5.32
N VAL A 54 -2.44 -6.52 -6.40
CA VAL A 54 -2.61 -5.79 -7.66
C VAL A 54 -4.07 -5.34 -7.76
N ILE A 55 -4.26 -4.03 -7.83
CA ILE A 55 -5.57 -3.40 -7.86
C ILE A 55 -5.81 -2.81 -9.25
N CYS A 56 -6.89 -3.22 -9.92
CA CYS A 56 -7.26 -2.71 -11.24
C CYS A 56 -8.78 -2.56 -11.36
N VAL A 57 -9.22 -1.42 -11.88
CA VAL A 57 -10.66 -1.15 -12.11
C VAL A 57 -11.21 -2.03 -13.24
N ASP A 58 -10.41 -2.28 -14.29
CA ASP A 58 -10.80 -3.10 -15.43
C ASP A 58 -10.62 -4.59 -15.11
N ALA A 59 -11.73 -5.30 -14.97
CA ALA A 59 -11.74 -6.74 -14.67
C ALA A 59 -11.12 -7.60 -15.79
N ALA A 60 -11.24 -7.21 -17.05
CA ALA A 60 -10.67 -7.94 -18.17
C ALA A 60 -9.13 -7.80 -18.18
N ARG A 61 -8.65 -6.61 -17.87
CA ARG A 61 -7.23 -6.33 -17.69
C ARG A 61 -6.67 -7.08 -16.48
N LEU A 62 -7.38 -7.07 -15.36
CA LEU A 62 -6.97 -7.76 -14.13
C LEU A 62 -6.75 -9.26 -14.38
N LYS A 63 -7.63 -9.93 -15.11
CA LYS A 63 -7.46 -11.34 -15.51
C LYS A 63 -6.22 -11.57 -16.37
N LYS A 64 -5.88 -10.64 -17.26
CA LYS A 64 -4.66 -10.74 -18.08
C LYS A 64 -3.40 -10.60 -17.23
N ILE A 65 -3.41 -9.68 -16.26
CA ILE A 65 -2.30 -9.51 -15.30
C ILE A 65 -2.14 -10.77 -14.46
N GLU A 66 -3.23 -11.31 -13.90
CA GLU A 66 -3.24 -12.56 -13.12
C GLU A 66 -2.64 -13.72 -13.90
N ALA A 67 -3.09 -13.93 -15.14
CA ALA A 67 -2.57 -14.98 -16.01
C ALA A 67 -1.08 -14.81 -16.32
N ALA A 68 -0.63 -13.57 -16.56
CA ALA A 68 0.76 -13.26 -16.84
C ALA A 68 1.66 -13.49 -15.61
N ILE A 69 1.20 -13.11 -14.43
CA ILE A 69 1.91 -13.33 -13.16
C ILE A 69 2.00 -14.83 -12.87
N ALA A 70 0.90 -15.58 -13.02
CA ALA A 70 0.90 -17.02 -12.82
C ALA A 70 1.85 -17.75 -13.79
N GLY A 71 1.90 -17.30 -15.04
CA GLY A 71 2.83 -17.85 -16.02
C GLY A 71 4.30 -17.54 -15.77
N SER A 72 4.59 -16.42 -15.11
CA SER A 72 5.96 -15.94 -14.88
C SER A 72 6.57 -16.41 -13.56
N LEU A 73 5.77 -16.55 -12.51
CA LEU A 73 6.27 -16.78 -11.13
C LEU A 73 6.16 -18.23 -10.66
N GLY A 74 5.38 -19.07 -11.32
CA GLY A 74 5.01 -20.38 -10.79
C GLY A 74 3.95 -20.29 -9.67
N ALA A 75 3.35 -21.43 -9.33
CA ALA A 75 2.15 -21.49 -8.49
C ALA A 75 2.36 -20.93 -7.07
N ASP A 76 3.49 -21.25 -6.44
CA ASP A 76 3.73 -20.90 -5.03
C ASP A 76 3.91 -19.39 -4.82
N LEU A 77 4.64 -18.72 -5.72
CA LEU A 77 4.84 -17.27 -5.65
C LEU A 77 3.61 -16.52 -6.15
N ALA A 78 2.94 -17.01 -7.19
CA ALA A 78 1.71 -16.42 -7.69
C ALA A 78 0.60 -16.42 -6.62
N ALA A 79 0.56 -17.43 -5.73
CA ALA A 79 -0.40 -17.50 -4.63
C ALA A 79 -0.21 -16.38 -3.58
N GLN A 80 0.95 -15.72 -3.54
CA GLN A 80 1.21 -14.58 -2.65
C GLN A 80 0.73 -13.26 -3.25
N VAL A 81 0.30 -13.26 -4.51
CA VAL A 81 -0.22 -12.08 -5.19
C VAL A 81 -1.74 -12.16 -5.27
N THR A 82 -2.40 -11.21 -4.65
CA THR A 82 -3.85 -11.06 -4.71
C THR A 82 -4.21 -10.09 -5.84
N HIS A 83 -5.21 -10.44 -6.64
CA HIS A 83 -5.73 -9.60 -7.71
C HIS A 83 -7.17 -9.21 -7.36
N CYS A 84 -7.48 -7.92 -7.33
CA CYS A 84 -8.83 -7.47 -6.97
C CYS A 84 -9.19 -6.12 -7.60
N GLN A 85 -10.48 -5.84 -7.68
CA GLN A 85 -10.99 -4.51 -7.97
C GLN A 85 -10.96 -3.65 -6.71
N PRO A 86 -10.99 -2.30 -6.82
CA PRO A 86 -10.93 -1.41 -5.66
C PRO A 86 -11.98 -1.70 -4.58
N ASP A 87 -13.22 -1.95 -4.98
CA ASP A 87 -14.33 -2.22 -4.04
C ASP A 87 -14.11 -3.55 -3.29
N GLU A 88 -13.59 -4.57 -3.96
CA GLU A 88 -13.24 -5.85 -3.34
C GLU A 88 -12.11 -5.69 -2.33
N PHE A 89 -11.12 -4.86 -2.66
CA PHE A 89 -10.01 -4.58 -1.74
C PHE A 89 -10.49 -3.85 -0.49
N ILE A 90 -11.33 -2.82 -0.65
CA ILE A 90 -11.93 -2.08 0.46
C ILE A 90 -12.76 -3.02 1.34
N ALA A 91 -13.59 -3.88 0.75
CA ALA A 91 -14.38 -4.84 1.49
C ALA A 91 -13.52 -5.83 2.30
N ARG A 92 -12.40 -6.28 1.73
CA ARG A 92 -11.41 -7.14 2.44
C ARG A 92 -10.78 -6.41 3.62
N LEU A 93 -10.38 -5.15 3.46
CA LEU A 93 -9.82 -4.35 4.55
C LEU A 93 -10.84 -4.14 5.68
N GLN A 94 -12.10 -3.91 5.35
CA GLN A 94 -13.18 -3.75 6.32
C GLN A 94 -13.51 -5.05 7.06
N ALA A 95 -13.31 -6.20 6.43
CA ALA A 95 -13.52 -7.51 7.03
C ALA A 95 -12.36 -7.96 7.95
N LEU A 96 -11.23 -7.26 7.91
CA LEU A 96 -10.15 -7.53 8.87
C LEU A 96 -10.63 -7.24 10.29
N PRO A 97 -10.26 -8.06 11.28
CA PRO A 97 -10.63 -7.81 12.66
C PRO A 97 -10.12 -6.42 13.08
N PRO A 98 -10.92 -5.68 13.89
CA PRO A 98 -10.50 -4.37 14.36
C PRO A 98 -9.17 -4.52 15.10
N GLN A 99 -8.18 -3.82 14.58
CA GLN A 99 -6.85 -3.86 15.14
C GLN A 99 -6.87 -2.99 16.40
N GLY A 100 -6.60 -3.60 17.56
CA GLY A 100 -6.40 -2.87 18.80
C GLY A 100 -5.28 -1.82 18.63
N PRO A 101 -5.17 -0.85 19.55
CA PRO A 101 -4.05 0.09 19.50
C PRO A 101 -2.73 -0.70 19.47
N PRO A 102 -1.78 -0.30 18.62
CA PRO A 102 -0.49 -0.99 18.53
C PRO A 102 0.13 -1.04 19.94
N ALA A 103 0.57 -2.23 20.32
CA ALA A 103 1.39 -2.37 21.52
C ALA A 103 2.58 -1.41 21.37
N PRO A 104 3.06 -0.75 22.44
CA PRO A 104 4.22 0.12 22.36
C PRO A 104 5.39 -0.70 21.81
N GLU A 105 5.75 -0.41 20.56
CA GLU A 105 6.86 -1.08 19.89
C GLU A 105 8.16 -0.71 20.58
N ALA A 106 8.98 -1.72 20.88
CA ALA A 106 10.35 -1.50 21.28
C ALA A 106 11.07 -0.70 20.15
N PRO A 107 11.92 0.26 20.47
CA PRO A 107 12.56 1.12 19.46
C PRO A 107 13.36 0.25 18.48
N VAL A 108 12.95 0.28 17.22
CA VAL A 108 13.64 -0.43 16.14
C VAL A 108 14.77 0.45 15.63
N THR A 109 15.99 -0.06 15.67
CA THR A 109 17.15 0.63 15.09
C THR A 109 17.32 0.15 13.64
N ARG A 110 17.02 0.99 12.66
CA ARG A 110 17.33 0.76 11.24
C ARG A 110 18.36 1.77 10.77
N GLY A 111 19.46 1.31 10.18
CA GLY A 111 20.47 2.19 9.57
C GLY A 111 21.12 3.19 10.52
N GLY A 112 21.29 2.88 11.81
CA GLY A 112 21.89 3.77 12.80
C GLY A 112 20.97 4.86 13.38
N TYR A 113 19.71 4.93 12.92
CA TYR A 113 18.70 5.87 13.43
C TYR A 113 17.75 5.17 14.41
N LYS A 114 17.56 5.78 15.58
CA LYS A 114 16.55 5.35 16.55
C LYS A 114 15.20 5.94 16.14
N ILE A 115 14.31 5.11 15.59
CA ILE A 115 12.97 5.51 15.23
C ILE A 115 12.06 5.28 16.45
N THR A 116 11.58 6.37 17.04
CA THR A 116 10.58 6.31 18.10
C THR A 116 9.24 6.71 17.50
N ARG A 117 8.31 5.76 17.41
CA ARG A 117 6.94 6.02 16.95
C ARG A 117 6.10 6.40 18.15
N SER A 118 5.61 7.63 18.21
CA SER A 118 4.62 8.04 19.20
C SER A 118 3.26 8.18 18.54
N VAL A 119 2.30 7.35 18.93
CA VAL A 119 0.90 7.50 18.52
C VAL A 119 0.19 8.30 19.58
N ALA A 120 0.00 9.60 19.34
CA ALA A 120 -0.88 10.42 20.15
C ALA A 120 -2.32 10.29 19.64
N LYS A 121 -3.25 9.90 20.52
CA LYS A 121 -4.67 10.02 20.20
C LYS A 121 -5.02 11.50 20.13
N LEU A 122 -5.32 11.97 18.93
CA LEU A 122 -5.81 13.33 18.73
C LEU A 122 -7.23 13.45 19.30
N THR A 123 -7.51 14.55 19.96
CA THR A 123 -8.88 14.91 20.32
C THR A 123 -9.69 15.23 19.06
N GLN A 124 -11.03 15.17 19.14
CA GLN A 124 -11.88 15.49 18.00
C GLN A 124 -11.62 16.90 17.43
N ASP A 125 -11.29 17.84 18.29
CA ASP A 125 -10.98 19.22 17.90
C ASP A 125 -9.65 19.33 17.17
N GLU A 126 -8.63 18.59 17.60
CA GLU A 126 -7.34 18.50 16.90
C GLU A 126 -7.47 17.82 15.55
N GLN A 127 -8.32 16.78 15.44
CA GLN A 127 -8.61 16.13 14.15
C GLN A 127 -9.27 17.12 13.18
N ARG A 128 -10.30 17.81 13.60
CA ARG A 128 -10.98 18.84 12.79
C ARG A 128 -10.05 19.97 12.36
N LEU A 129 -9.16 20.41 13.26
CA LEU A 129 -8.17 21.44 12.94
C LEU A 129 -7.19 20.95 11.86
N ARG A 130 -6.68 19.71 11.99
CA ARG A 130 -5.78 19.12 11.00
C ARG A 130 -6.45 18.91 9.65
N GLU A 131 -7.69 18.44 9.61
CA GLU A 131 -8.48 18.32 8.38
C GLU A 131 -8.65 19.68 7.69
N LYS A 132 -8.98 20.73 8.45
CA LYS A 132 -9.12 22.08 7.91
C LYS A 132 -7.81 22.60 7.32
N VAL A 133 -6.69 22.39 8.00
CA VAL A 133 -5.35 22.77 7.51
C VAL A 133 -4.99 21.98 6.25
N ALA A 134 -5.26 20.69 6.21
CA ALA A 134 -4.99 19.84 5.04
C ALA A 134 -5.83 20.28 3.82
N ILE A 135 -7.12 20.55 4.01
CA ILE A 135 -8.01 21.05 2.95
C ILE A 135 -7.51 22.40 2.42
N GLN A 136 -7.08 23.32 3.29
CA GLN A 136 -6.54 24.61 2.87
C GLN A 136 -5.22 24.47 2.10
N ALA A 137 -4.33 23.56 2.52
CA ALA A 137 -3.08 23.29 1.83
C ALA A 137 -3.32 22.71 0.42
N ILE A 138 -4.25 21.77 0.29
CA ILE A 138 -4.65 21.18 -1.00
C ILE A 138 -5.25 22.25 -1.90
N ALA A 139 -6.18 23.07 -1.39
CA ALA A 139 -6.80 24.15 -2.15
C ALA A 139 -5.78 25.20 -2.62
N ALA A 140 -4.78 25.52 -1.80
CA ALA A 140 -3.71 26.43 -2.16
C ALA A 140 -2.79 25.84 -3.23
N ALA A 141 -2.47 24.54 -3.16
CA ALA A 141 -1.68 23.84 -4.15
C ALA A 141 -2.39 23.76 -5.52
N MET A 142 -3.72 23.56 -5.50
CA MET A 142 -4.52 23.54 -6.73
C MET A 142 -4.60 24.91 -7.43
N ARG A 143 -4.62 26.01 -6.67
CA ARG A 143 -4.63 27.38 -7.22
C ARG A 143 -3.31 27.79 -7.86
N LYS A 144 -2.19 27.19 -7.49
CA LYS A 144 -0.86 27.47 -8.07
C LYS A 144 -0.61 26.78 -9.41
N LYS A 145 -1.51 25.90 -9.86
CA LYS A 145 -1.40 25.16 -11.14
C LYS A 145 -2.26 25.74 -12.28
N VAL A 146 -2.83 26.93 -12.11
CA VAL A 146 -3.55 27.67 -13.18
C VAL A 146 -2.70 28.81 -13.66
#